data_a2b27e4197f5f4cd577b484e529777b4
#
_entry.id   a2b27e4197f5f4cd577b484e529777b4
#
_cell.length_a   1.000
_cell.length_b   1.000
_cell.length_c   1.000
_cell.angle_alpha   90.00
_cell.angle_beta   90.00
_cell.angle_gamma   90.00
#
_symmetry.space_group_name_H-M   'P 1'
#
loop_
_entity.id
_entity.type
_entity.pdbx_description
1 polymer ?
#
loop_
_entity_poly.entity_id
_entity_poly.type
_entity_poly.pdbx_seq_one_letter_code
_entity_poly.pdbx_strand_id
1 'polypeptide(L)'
;MKNNYETSVNDYIVNFDLNFIFNKIQNTRNQIYFIGGSSRSIILQDFKSHDIDIVVPKITNDTIKLLENDFSIFLNNHYKSLSFKYNNLDIQISSFRKDINHYGRQAKVELAETIEIDAIRRDLTFNSIYINLLGEISDFYLGEIDLLNSTLRFLGNPTEQIQEDYLRAIRYIRFLSLFEKPISLQEDIDAIKMLSKNITDFVKPDKIRQEISKISQMSHPKNSYNFIKENRELFFLKDFLN
;
A
#
# COMPACT_ATOMS: atom_id res chain seq x y z
N MET A 1 -12.76 -9.45 -20.60
CA MET A 1 -11.80 -8.45 -21.15
C MET A 1 -11.05 -7.87 -19.97
N LYS A 2 -9.72 -7.75 -20.03
CA LYS A 2 -8.99 -6.99 -19.00
C LYS A 2 -9.33 -5.51 -19.22
N ASN A 3 -9.68 -4.79 -18.16
CA ASN A 3 -9.86 -3.35 -18.22
C ASN A 3 -8.51 -2.69 -18.57
N ASN A 4 -8.55 -1.66 -19.40
CA ASN A 4 -7.38 -0.84 -19.71
C ASN A 4 -7.62 0.56 -19.14
N TYR A 5 -6.66 1.04 -18.37
CA TYR A 5 -6.70 2.34 -17.68
C TYR A 5 -5.79 3.40 -18.32
N GLU A 6 -5.48 3.27 -19.60
CA GLU A 6 -4.56 4.17 -20.32
C GLU A 6 -4.92 5.66 -20.14
N THR A 7 -6.20 6.01 -20.35
CA THR A 7 -6.67 7.39 -20.17
C THR A 7 -6.46 7.85 -18.73
N SER A 8 -6.88 7.05 -17.74
CA SER A 8 -6.74 7.40 -16.31
C SER A 8 -5.27 7.51 -15.89
N VAL A 9 -4.38 6.67 -16.44
CA VAL A 9 -2.93 6.77 -16.23
C VAL A 9 -2.37 8.07 -16.80
N ASN A 10 -2.76 8.43 -18.01
CA ASN A 10 -2.32 9.68 -18.64
C ASN A 10 -2.82 10.90 -17.84
N ASP A 11 -4.07 10.90 -17.41
CA ASP A 11 -4.65 11.96 -16.57
C ASP A 11 -3.91 12.07 -15.23
N TYR A 12 -3.58 10.93 -14.61
CA TYR A 12 -2.80 10.88 -13.37
C TYR A 12 -1.39 11.46 -13.55
N ILE A 13 -0.70 11.06 -14.61
CA ILE A 13 0.65 11.55 -14.95
C ILE A 13 0.63 13.07 -15.18
N VAL A 14 -0.35 13.58 -15.93
CA VAL A 14 -0.49 15.01 -16.22
C VAL A 14 -0.87 15.79 -14.96
N ASN A 15 -1.82 15.29 -14.16
CA ASN A 15 -2.27 15.97 -12.94
C ASN A 15 -1.12 16.20 -11.93
N PHE A 16 -0.19 15.24 -11.84
CA PHE A 16 0.93 15.30 -10.90
C PHE A 16 2.27 15.68 -11.56
N ASP A 17 2.29 16.01 -12.87
CA ASP A 17 3.49 16.38 -13.63
C ASP A 17 4.64 15.35 -13.53
N LEU A 18 4.31 14.06 -13.65
CA LEU A 18 5.26 12.97 -13.41
C LEU A 18 6.17 12.63 -14.60
N ASN A 19 5.97 13.23 -15.77
CA ASN A 19 6.72 12.91 -16.99
C ASN A 19 8.23 13.04 -16.81
N PHE A 20 8.69 14.08 -16.10
CA PHE A 20 10.11 14.30 -15.85
C PHE A 20 10.75 13.13 -15.06
N ILE A 21 10.07 12.67 -14.01
CA ILE A 21 10.54 11.55 -13.18
C ILE A 21 10.54 10.25 -13.99
N PHE A 22 9.46 9.98 -14.73
CA PHE A 22 9.31 8.72 -15.47
C PHE A 22 10.31 8.61 -16.62
N ASN A 23 10.59 9.69 -17.34
CA ASN A 23 11.63 9.70 -18.36
C ASN A 23 13.00 9.36 -17.77
N LYS A 24 13.34 9.86 -16.58
CA LYS A 24 14.58 9.50 -15.90
C LYS A 24 14.64 8.02 -15.55
N ILE A 25 13.57 7.44 -15.00
CA ILE A 25 13.51 6.03 -14.62
C ILE A 25 13.57 5.14 -15.86
N GLN A 26 12.83 5.47 -16.93
CA GLN A 26 12.83 4.70 -18.18
C GLN A 26 14.18 4.68 -18.88
N ASN A 27 14.97 5.77 -18.77
CA ASN A 27 16.34 5.82 -19.29
C ASN A 27 17.26 4.77 -18.64
N THR A 28 16.88 4.21 -17.49
CA THR A 28 17.59 3.08 -16.84
C THR A 28 17.06 1.70 -17.27
N ARG A 29 16.21 1.64 -18.30
CA ARG A 29 15.54 0.43 -18.80
C ARG A 29 14.61 -0.25 -17.77
N ASN A 30 14.18 0.47 -16.76
CA ASN A 30 13.20 -0.02 -15.81
C ASN A 30 11.78 0.11 -16.38
N GLN A 31 10.99 -0.94 -16.19
CA GLN A 31 9.55 -0.87 -16.31
C GLN A 31 8.98 -0.22 -15.04
N ILE A 32 7.99 0.65 -15.23
CA ILE A 32 7.36 1.40 -14.13
C ILE A 32 5.95 0.86 -13.93
N TYR A 33 5.60 0.62 -12.66
CA TYR A 33 4.25 0.26 -12.27
C TYR A 33 3.79 1.15 -11.13
N PHE A 34 2.57 1.63 -11.23
CA PHE A 34 1.85 2.21 -10.09
C PHE A 34 1.34 1.10 -9.19
N ILE A 35 1.36 1.34 -7.87
CA ILE A 35 0.98 0.37 -6.86
C ILE A 35 0.31 1.06 -5.67
N GLY A 36 -0.40 0.31 -4.83
CA GLY A 36 -0.92 0.81 -3.55
C GLY A 36 -1.85 2.01 -3.70
N GLY A 37 -1.46 3.18 -3.15
CA GLY A 37 -2.23 4.42 -3.22
C GLY A 37 -2.44 4.88 -4.66
N SER A 38 -1.37 4.87 -5.46
CA SER A 38 -1.39 5.34 -6.85
C SER A 38 -2.29 4.49 -7.75
N SER A 39 -2.20 3.15 -7.66
CA SER A 39 -3.06 2.27 -8.47
C SER A 39 -4.54 2.42 -8.11
N ARG A 40 -4.87 2.56 -6.81
CA ARG A 40 -6.25 2.83 -6.39
C ARG A 40 -6.76 4.17 -6.93
N SER A 41 -5.95 5.23 -6.83
CA SER A 41 -6.32 6.57 -7.35
C SER A 41 -6.58 6.54 -8.85
N ILE A 42 -5.78 5.80 -9.62
CA ILE A 42 -5.97 5.65 -11.07
C ILE A 42 -7.29 4.92 -11.39
N ILE A 43 -7.57 3.80 -10.70
CA ILE A 43 -8.80 3.01 -10.93
C ILE A 43 -10.04 3.82 -10.54
N LEU A 44 -10.01 4.47 -9.39
CA LEU A 44 -11.14 5.25 -8.85
C LEU A 44 -11.23 6.66 -9.44
N GLN A 45 -10.24 7.09 -10.24
CA GLN A 45 -10.11 8.45 -10.78
C GLN A 45 -10.19 9.53 -9.67
N ASP A 46 -9.62 9.24 -8.49
CA ASP A 46 -9.55 10.15 -7.35
C ASP A 46 -8.10 10.55 -7.07
N PHE A 47 -7.67 11.70 -7.61
CA PHE A 47 -6.28 12.19 -7.61
C PHE A 47 -6.01 13.18 -6.47
N LYS A 48 -6.44 12.84 -5.25
CA LYS A 48 -6.27 13.73 -4.07
C LYS A 48 -5.00 13.45 -3.26
N SER A 49 -4.44 12.24 -3.38
CA SER A 49 -3.25 11.87 -2.60
C SER A 49 -2.01 12.54 -3.16
N HIS A 50 -1.17 13.07 -2.27
CA HIS A 50 0.16 13.58 -2.62
C HIS A 50 1.26 12.51 -2.49
N ASP A 51 0.91 11.29 -2.08
CA ASP A 51 1.84 10.16 -2.03
C ASP A 51 1.77 9.41 -3.36
N ILE A 52 2.89 9.33 -4.07
CA ILE A 52 3.04 8.62 -5.34
C ILE A 52 3.83 7.33 -5.11
N ASP A 53 3.13 6.21 -5.17
CA ASP A 53 3.69 4.87 -4.96
C ASP A 53 4.04 4.22 -6.30
N ILE A 54 5.33 3.98 -6.52
CA ILE A 54 5.86 3.37 -7.74
C ILE A 54 6.66 2.12 -7.38
N VAL A 55 6.60 1.12 -8.24
CA VAL A 55 7.45 -0.05 -8.14
C VAL A 55 8.12 -0.34 -9.48
N VAL A 56 9.37 -0.76 -9.43
CA VAL A 56 10.19 -1.14 -10.57
C VAL A 56 10.79 -2.54 -10.32
N PRO A 57 11.19 -3.29 -11.35
CA PRO A 57 11.85 -4.59 -11.15
C PRO A 57 13.04 -4.51 -10.20
N LYS A 58 13.90 -3.51 -10.39
CA LYS A 58 15.08 -3.29 -9.54
C LYS A 58 15.55 -1.83 -9.60
N ILE A 59 15.72 -1.22 -8.46
CA ILE A 59 16.43 0.06 -8.35
C ILE A 59 17.92 -0.21 -8.54
N THR A 60 18.50 0.34 -9.60
CA THR A 60 19.92 0.20 -9.94
C THR A 60 20.71 1.42 -9.45
N ASN A 61 22.04 1.30 -9.40
CA ASN A 61 22.90 2.45 -9.10
C ASN A 61 22.73 3.57 -10.13
N ASP A 62 22.44 3.23 -11.40
CA ASP A 62 22.20 4.23 -12.43
C ASP A 62 20.87 4.97 -12.18
N THR A 63 19.83 4.26 -11.74
CA THR A 63 18.56 4.90 -11.32
C THR A 63 18.81 5.89 -10.19
N ILE A 64 19.58 5.49 -9.16
CA ILE A 64 19.91 6.35 -8.01
C ILE A 64 20.65 7.59 -8.49
N LYS A 65 21.74 7.44 -9.24
CA LYS A 65 22.57 8.55 -9.73
C LYS A 65 21.76 9.54 -10.59
N LEU A 66 20.90 9.03 -11.51
CA LEU A 66 20.07 9.89 -12.35
C LEU A 66 19.06 10.71 -11.55
N LEU A 67 18.55 10.15 -10.47
CA LEU A 67 17.61 10.87 -9.60
C LEU A 67 18.34 11.82 -8.63
N GLU A 68 19.52 11.44 -8.10
CA GLU A 68 20.33 12.28 -7.19
C GLU A 68 20.81 13.58 -7.85
N ASN A 69 20.90 13.64 -9.18
CA ASN A 69 21.24 14.87 -9.89
C ASN A 69 20.23 16.01 -9.66
N ASP A 70 18.97 15.67 -9.36
CA ASP A 70 17.88 16.66 -9.26
C ASP A 70 17.15 16.61 -7.90
N PHE A 71 17.27 15.50 -7.16
CA PHE A 71 16.49 15.27 -5.94
C PHE A 71 17.36 14.84 -4.76
N SER A 72 17.02 15.31 -3.57
CA SER A 72 17.57 14.78 -2.32
C SER A 72 16.88 13.45 -2.00
N ILE A 73 17.61 12.34 -2.21
CA ILE A 73 17.05 10.99 -2.08
C ILE A 73 17.32 10.42 -0.69
N PHE A 74 16.27 9.83 -0.10
CA PHE A 74 16.39 8.95 1.06
C PHE A 74 16.37 7.49 0.62
N LEU A 75 17.51 6.78 0.82
CA LEU A 75 17.64 5.36 0.50
C LEU A 75 17.28 4.48 1.70
N ASN A 76 16.42 3.50 1.48
CA ASN A 76 16.14 2.45 2.44
C ASN A 76 16.64 1.10 1.91
N ASN A 77 17.89 0.77 2.22
CA ASN A 77 18.53 -0.45 1.75
C ASN A 77 17.87 -1.72 2.26
N HIS A 78 17.28 -1.68 3.47
CA HIS A 78 16.57 -2.83 4.04
C HIS A 78 15.32 -3.16 3.20
N TYR A 79 14.51 -2.16 2.90
CA TYR A 79 13.27 -2.35 2.13
C TYR A 79 13.44 -2.22 0.61
N LYS A 80 14.69 -2.08 0.12
CA LYS A 80 14.97 -1.92 -1.32
C LYS A 80 14.13 -0.82 -1.97
N SER A 81 14.05 0.33 -1.29
CA SER A 81 13.25 1.47 -1.73
C SER A 81 14.02 2.77 -1.60
N LEU A 82 13.57 3.78 -2.32
CA LEU A 82 14.02 5.16 -2.19
C LEU A 82 12.80 6.09 -2.15
N SER A 83 12.97 7.24 -1.54
CA SER A 83 11.95 8.29 -1.54
C SER A 83 12.58 9.67 -1.67
N PHE A 84 11.83 10.60 -2.23
CA PHE A 84 12.22 12.00 -2.39
C PHE A 84 10.97 12.88 -2.55
N LYS A 85 11.16 14.18 -2.37
CA LYS A 85 10.11 15.16 -2.65
C LYS A 85 10.25 15.72 -4.06
N TYR A 86 9.12 15.83 -4.75
CA TYR A 86 9.00 16.48 -6.05
C TYR A 86 7.78 17.39 -6.04
N ASN A 87 8.00 18.69 -6.19
CA ASN A 87 6.97 19.70 -5.94
C ASN A 87 6.41 19.50 -4.50
N ASN A 88 5.10 19.30 -4.36
CA ASN A 88 4.46 18.99 -3.07
C ASN A 88 4.15 17.49 -2.91
N LEU A 89 4.76 16.63 -3.75
CA LEU A 89 4.54 15.20 -3.75
C LEU A 89 5.61 14.45 -2.96
N ASP A 90 5.20 13.40 -2.27
CA ASP A 90 6.08 12.41 -1.68
C ASP A 90 6.19 11.22 -2.65
N ILE A 91 7.32 11.12 -3.35
CA ILE A 91 7.56 10.04 -4.31
C ILE A 91 8.24 8.89 -3.60
N GLN A 92 7.63 7.71 -3.67
CA GLN A 92 8.22 6.47 -3.18
C GLN A 92 8.40 5.47 -4.32
N ILE A 93 9.63 5.03 -4.52
CA ILE A 93 9.98 4.00 -5.52
C ILE A 93 10.54 2.80 -4.77
N SER A 94 10.00 1.61 -5.04
CA SER A 94 10.48 0.36 -4.47
C SER A 94 10.86 -0.63 -5.57
N SER A 95 11.80 -1.54 -5.27
CA SER A 95 12.05 -2.70 -6.13
C SER A 95 11.02 -3.79 -5.85
N PHE A 96 10.78 -4.68 -6.82
CA PHE A 96 10.09 -5.94 -6.53
C PHE A 96 10.83 -6.67 -5.43
N ARG A 97 10.10 -7.13 -4.42
CA ARG A 97 10.73 -7.79 -3.27
C ARG A 97 9.87 -8.91 -2.72
N LYS A 98 10.53 -9.85 -2.06
CA LYS A 98 9.93 -10.90 -1.23
C LYS A 98 10.42 -10.78 0.20
N ASP A 99 9.56 -11.06 1.13
CA ASP A 99 9.87 -11.08 2.54
C ASP A 99 10.25 -12.53 2.93
N ILE A 100 11.41 -12.70 3.58
CA ILE A 100 11.94 -14.01 4.01
C ILE A 100 11.98 -14.03 5.52
N ASN A 101 11.58 -15.16 6.11
CA ASN A 101 11.54 -15.37 7.56
C ASN A 101 10.68 -14.33 8.28
N HIS A 102 9.37 -14.55 8.23
CA HIS A 102 8.39 -13.75 8.94
C HIS A 102 8.36 -14.13 10.42
N TYR A 103 8.87 -13.24 11.29
CA TYR A 103 8.58 -13.26 12.72
C TYR A 103 8.20 -11.84 13.15
N GLY A 104 6.90 -11.58 13.16
CA GLY A 104 6.39 -10.25 13.45
C GLY A 104 6.82 -9.24 12.37
N ARG A 105 7.30 -8.06 12.77
CA ARG A 105 7.55 -6.94 11.87
C ARG A 105 8.95 -6.87 11.23
N GLN A 106 9.84 -7.81 11.50
CA GLN A 106 11.22 -7.81 11.01
C GLN A 106 11.45 -8.95 10.01
N ALA A 107 10.90 -8.81 8.81
CA ALA A 107 11.22 -9.71 7.72
C ALA A 107 12.58 -9.31 7.10
N LYS A 108 13.42 -10.30 6.79
CA LYS A 108 14.54 -10.10 5.87
C LYS A 108 13.96 -9.92 4.47
N VAL A 109 14.36 -8.87 3.78
CA VAL A 109 13.84 -8.52 2.46
C VAL A 109 14.86 -8.86 1.38
N GLU A 110 14.43 -9.61 0.37
CA GLU A 110 15.20 -9.88 -0.83
C GLU A 110 14.48 -9.35 -2.09
N LEU A 111 15.22 -9.20 -3.19
CA LEU A 111 14.62 -8.84 -4.47
C LEU A 111 13.74 -10.00 -4.98
N ALA A 112 12.59 -9.66 -5.55
CA ALA A 112 11.73 -10.60 -6.26
C ALA A 112 11.99 -10.51 -7.76
N GLU A 113 11.82 -11.64 -8.44
CA GLU A 113 12.03 -11.72 -9.89
C GLU A 113 10.79 -11.28 -10.68
N THR A 114 9.61 -11.41 -10.09
CA THR A 114 8.33 -11.13 -10.76
C THR A 114 7.40 -10.29 -9.92
N ILE A 115 6.44 -9.63 -10.59
CA ILE A 115 5.35 -8.88 -9.94
C ILE A 115 4.53 -9.78 -9.01
N GLU A 116 4.27 -11.03 -9.42
CA GLU A 116 3.45 -11.97 -8.65
C GLU A 116 4.08 -12.28 -7.29
N ILE A 117 5.41 -12.45 -7.25
CA ILE A 117 6.15 -12.66 -6.00
C ILE A 117 6.13 -11.40 -5.11
N ASP A 118 6.16 -10.19 -5.70
CA ASP A 118 6.02 -8.94 -4.93
C ASP A 118 4.58 -8.74 -4.45
N ALA A 119 3.59 -9.20 -5.21
CA ALA A 119 2.18 -9.02 -4.88
C ALA A 119 1.75 -9.81 -3.64
N ILE A 120 2.20 -11.06 -3.48
CA ILE A 120 1.75 -11.95 -2.40
C ILE A 120 2.10 -11.45 -0.99
N ARG A 121 3.13 -10.62 -0.83
CA ARG A 121 3.52 -10.06 0.47
C ARG A 121 2.69 -8.86 0.93
N ARG A 122 1.76 -8.37 0.10
CA ARG A 122 0.95 -7.18 0.41
C ARG A 122 -0.19 -7.54 1.35
N ASP A 123 -0.75 -6.53 1.99
CA ASP A 123 -1.77 -6.71 3.04
C ASP A 123 -3.16 -7.04 2.49
N LEU A 124 -3.68 -6.19 1.61
CA LEU A 124 -5.04 -6.28 1.07
C LEU A 124 -5.02 -6.47 -0.44
N THR A 125 -6.01 -7.18 -0.97
CA THR A 125 -6.13 -7.49 -2.39
C THR A 125 -6.03 -6.25 -3.27
N PHE A 126 -6.73 -5.17 -2.94
CA PHE A 126 -6.70 -3.93 -3.70
C PHE A 126 -5.39 -3.12 -3.55
N ASN A 127 -4.50 -3.49 -2.64
CA ASN A 127 -3.15 -2.93 -2.53
C ASN A 127 -2.11 -3.71 -3.36
N SER A 128 -2.52 -4.83 -3.98
CA SER A 128 -1.67 -5.68 -4.81
C SER A 128 -1.93 -5.54 -6.32
N ILE A 129 -2.57 -4.45 -6.73
CA ILE A 129 -2.85 -4.13 -8.13
C ILE A 129 -1.69 -3.32 -8.70
N TYR A 130 -1.11 -3.80 -9.80
CA TYR A 130 -0.05 -3.11 -10.55
C TYR A 130 -0.61 -2.57 -11.85
N ILE A 131 -0.31 -1.31 -12.16
CA ILE A 131 -0.73 -0.67 -13.42
C ILE A 131 0.52 -0.11 -14.08
N ASN A 132 0.83 -0.53 -15.29
CA ASN A 132 1.95 0.02 -16.06
C ASN A 132 1.58 1.37 -16.71
N LEU A 133 2.56 2.02 -17.35
CA LEU A 133 2.34 3.33 -17.99
C LEU A 133 1.40 3.27 -19.23
N LEU A 134 1.10 2.08 -19.75
CA LEU A 134 0.12 1.86 -20.82
C LEU A 134 -1.29 1.56 -20.29
N GLY A 135 -1.49 1.62 -18.96
CA GLY A 135 -2.77 1.33 -18.33
C GLY A 135 -3.10 -0.15 -18.22
N GLU A 136 -2.14 -1.04 -18.53
CA GLU A 136 -2.36 -2.48 -18.40
C GLU A 136 -2.24 -2.91 -16.93
N ILE A 137 -3.23 -3.71 -16.50
CA ILE A 137 -3.32 -4.23 -15.13
C ILE A 137 -2.65 -5.59 -14.99
N SER A 138 -1.86 -5.78 -13.92
CA SER A 138 -1.49 -7.06 -13.36
C SER A 138 -2.13 -7.20 -11.97
N ASP A 139 -3.21 -7.97 -11.90
CA ASP A 139 -3.99 -8.26 -10.69
C ASP A 139 -4.16 -9.78 -10.57
N PHE A 140 -3.51 -10.39 -9.56
CA PHE A 140 -3.52 -11.83 -9.34
C PHE A 140 -4.55 -12.28 -8.30
N TYR A 141 -5.14 -11.32 -7.57
CA TYR A 141 -5.93 -11.59 -6.37
C TYR A 141 -7.30 -10.92 -6.37
N LEU A 142 -7.80 -10.52 -7.55
CA LEU A 142 -9.10 -9.86 -7.73
C LEU A 142 -9.22 -8.53 -6.97
N GLY A 143 -8.10 -7.84 -6.79
CA GLY A 143 -8.04 -6.58 -6.06
C GLY A 143 -8.82 -5.46 -6.75
N GLU A 144 -8.88 -5.43 -8.09
CA GLU A 144 -9.69 -4.48 -8.85
C GLU A 144 -11.17 -4.66 -8.54
N ILE A 145 -11.66 -5.90 -8.53
CA ILE A 145 -13.05 -6.21 -8.21
C ILE A 145 -13.38 -5.82 -6.77
N ASP A 146 -12.50 -6.15 -5.83
CA ASP A 146 -12.66 -5.77 -4.43
C ASP A 146 -12.71 -4.25 -4.25
N LEU A 147 -11.80 -3.52 -4.94
CA LEU A 147 -11.76 -2.05 -4.89
C LEU A 147 -13.05 -1.43 -5.39
N LEU A 148 -13.54 -1.87 -6.55
CA LEU A 148 -14.77 -1.35 -7.18
C LEU A 148 -16.03 -1.69 -6.38
N ASN A 149 -16.03 -2.85 -5.69
CA ASN A 149 -17.13 -3.28 -4.83
C ASN A 149 -17.01 -2.80 -3.38
N SER A 150 -16.00 -1.96 -3.05
CA SER A 150 -15.76 -1.48 -1.68
C SER A 150 -15.50 -2.61 -0.67
N THR A 151 -14.95 -3.74 -1.12
CA THR A 151 -14.67 -4.92 -0.30
C THR A 151 -13.27 -4.86 0.27
N LEU A 152 -13.17 -5.00 1.59
CA LEU A 152 -11.90 -5.20 2.27
C LEU A 152 -11.66 -6.71 2.41
N ARG A 153 -10.52 -7.17 1.92
CA ARG A 153 -10.12 -8.56 2.03
C ARG A 153 -8.60 -8.67 2.16
N PHE A 154 -8.14 -9.40 3.17
CA PHE A 154 -6.73 -9.77 3.26
C PHE A 154 -6.33 -10.64 2.06
N LEU A 155 -5.07 -10.55 1.68
CA LEU A 155 -4.52 -11.34 0.60
C LEU A 155 -4.17 -12.75 1.12
N GLY A 156 -5.02 -13.74 0.83
CA GLY A 156 -4.88 -15.11 1.33
C GLY A 156 -5.50 -15.31 2.71
N ASN A 157 -4.86 -16.12 3.56
CA ASN A 157 -5.38 -16.42 4.89
C ASN A 157 -5.22 -15.23 5.85
N PRO A 158 -6.30 -14.67 6.43
CA PRO A 158 -6.23 -13.48 7.29
C PRO A 158 -5.35 -13.65 8.52
N THR A 159 -5.41 -14.83 9.15
CA THR A 159 -4.63 -15.13 10.34
C THR A 159 -3.13 -15.14 10.04
N GLU A 160 -2.72 -15.78 8.95
CA GLU A 160 -1.32 -15.81 8.50
C GLU A 160 -0.85 -14.41 8.13
N GLN A 161 -1.66 -13.66 7.38
CA GLN A 161 -1.36 -12.28 6.98
C GLN A 161 -1.11 -11.35 8.18
N ILE A 162 -1.92 -11.47 9.23
CA ILE A 162 -1.74 -10.67 10.46
C ILE A 162 -0.52 -11.16 11.24
N GLN A 163 -0.26 -12.47 11.32
CA GLN A 163 0.90 -13.01 12.02
C GLN A 163 2.23 -12.63 11.35
N GLU A 164 2.26 -12.48 10.03
CA GLU A 164 3.43 -11.99 9.31
C GLU A 164 3.78 -10.52 9.66
N ASP A 165 2.78 -9.65 9.74
CA ASP A 165 2.92 -8.25 10.21
C ASP A 165 1.63 -7.82 10.92
N TYR A 166 1.67 -7.80 12.26
CA TYR A 166 0.52 -7.41 13.09
C TYR A 166 -0.01 -6.00 12.81
N LEU A 167 0.78 -5.12 12.18
CA LEU A 167 0.32 -3.80 11.76
C LEU A 167 -0.75 -3.88 10.66
N ARG A 168 -0.80 -4.96 9.89
CA ARG A 168 -1.80 -5.17 8.83
C ARG A 168 -3.23 -5.12 9.37
N ALA A 169 -3.48 -5.61 10.59
CA ALA A 169 -4.80 -5.51 11.24
C ALA A 169 -5.23 -4.05 11.46
N ILE A 170 -4.30 -3.19 11.90
CA ILE A 170 -4.59 -1.77 12.14
C ILE A 170 -4.78 -1.03 10.81
N ARG A 171 -3.99 -1.40 9.80
CA ARG A 171 -4.15 -0.90 8.43
C ARG A 171 -5.51 -1.29 7.84
N TYR A 172 -5.98 -2.53 8.08
CA TYR A 172 -7.32 -2.97 7.68
C TYR A 172 -8.39 -2.05 8.26
N ILE A 173 -8.34 -1.80 9.58
CA ILE A 173 -9.28 -0.88 10.25
C ILE A 173 -9.21 0.51 9.64
N ARG A 174 -8.03 1.04 9.34
CA ARG A 174 -7.88 2.33 8.66
C ARG A 174 -8.52 2.33 7.28
N PHE A 175 -8.38 1.25 6.51
CA PHE A 175 -8.92 1.15 5.15
C PHE A 175 -10.45 1.04 5.10
N LEU A 176 -11.15 0.74 6.21
CA LEU A 176 -12.61 0.91 6.29
C LEU A 176 -13.02 2.35 5.91
N SER A 177 -12.17 3.32 6.20
CA SER A 177 -12.40 4.73 5.87
C SER A 177 -12.12 5.11 4.42
N LEU A 178 -11.67 4.17 3.59
CA LEU A 178 -11.47 4.40 2.15
C LEU A 178 -12.81 4.51 1.43
N PHE A 179 -13.80 3.75 1.83
CA PHE A 179 -15.08 3.57 1.15
C PHE A 179 -16.23 4.20 1.93
N GLU A 180 -17.25 4.66 1.22
CA GLU A 180 -18.49 5.16 1.84
C GLU A 180 -19.23 4.03 2.58
N LYS A 181 -19.32 2.86 1.95
CA LYS A 181 -20.01 1.67 2.48
C LYS A 181 -19.06 0.47 2.38
N PRO A 182 -18.08 0.34 3.28
CA PRO A 182 -17.13 -0.76 3.23
C PRO A 182 -17.78 -2.10 3.52
N ILE A 183 -17.42 -3.11 2.75
CA ILE A 183 -17.79 -4.50 2.98
C ILE A 183 -16.60 -5.22 3.59
N SER A 184 -16.77 -5.74 4.80
CA SER A 184 -15.76 -6.53 5.50
C SER A 184 -16.14 -7.99 5.50
N LEU A 185 -15.18 -8.88 5.24
CA LEU A 185 -15.40 -10.31 5.36
C LEU A 185 -15.36 -10.72 6.84
N GLN A 186 -16.27 -11.61 7.25
CA GLN A 186 -16.36 -12.03 8.64
C GLN A 186 -15.08 -12.72 9.10
N GLU A 187 -14.45 -13.52 8.24
CA GLU A 187 -13.18 -14.19 8.52
C GLU A 187 -12.04 -13.23 8.83
N ASP A 188 -11.97 -12.06 8.15
CA ASP A 188 -10.98 -11.02 8.40
C ASP A 188 -11.18 -10.39 9.79
N ILE A 189 -12.43 -10.09 10.13
CA ILE A 189 -12.80 -9.52 11.43
C ILE A 189 -12.50 -10.51 12.56
N ASP A 190 -12.83 -11.78 12.38
CA ASP A 190 -12.58 -12.83 13.36
C ASP A 190 -11.07 -13.02 13.60
N ALA A 191 -10.26 -12.99 12.56
CA ALA A 191 -8.81 -13.04 12.67
C ALA A 191 -8.24 -11.85 13.45
N ILE A 192 -8.71 -10.62 13.17
CA ILE A 192 -8.32 -9.40 13.90
C ILE A 192 -8.68 -9.53 15.39
N LYS A 193 -9.88 -10.01 15.71
CA LYS A 193 -10.33 -10.22 17.09
C LYS A 193 -9.48 -11.27 17.81
N MET A 194 -9.29 -12.42 17.18
CA MET A 194 -8.51 -13.53 17.71
C MET A 194 -7.07 -13.11 18.05
N LEU A 195 -6.43 -12.33 17.19
CA LEU A 195 -5.05 -11.90 17.34
C LEU A 195 -4.88 -10.55 18.08
N SER A 196 -5.95 -9.97 18.62
CA SER A 196 -5.97 -8.65 19.23
C SER A 196 -4.92 -8.47 20.34
N LYS A 197 -4.69 -9.50 21.18
CA LYS A 197 -3.65 -9.47 22.21
C LYS A 197 -2.24 -9.44 21.58
N ASN A 198 -2.00 -10.29 20.59
CA ASN A 198 -0.72 -10.36 19.89
C ASN A 198 -0.39 -9.01 19.21
N ILE A 199 -1.38 -8.34 18.62
CA ILE A 199 -1.20 -7.00 18.04
C ILE A 199 -0.66 -6.03 19.09
N THR A 200 -1.21 -6.04 20.30
CA THR A 200 -0.73 -5.21 21.42
C THR A 200 0.70 -5.56 21.82
N ASP A 201 1.02 -6.84 21.89
CA ASP A 201 2.32 -7.32 22.36
C ASP A 201 3.46 -7.05 21.34
N PHE A 202 3.16 -7.11 20.06
CA PHE A 202 4.17 -7.03 18.99
C PHE A 202 4.23 -5.68 18.25
N VAL A 203 3.17 -4.86 18.27
CA VAL A 203 3.16 -3.56 17.60
C VAL A 203 3.43 -2.44 18.60
N LYS A 204 4.47 -1.66 18.35
CA LYS A 204 4.79 -0.50 19.19
C LYS A 204 3.62 0.51 19.19
N PRO A 205 3.22 1.07 20.34
CA PRO A 205 2.10 2.02 20.44
C PRO A 205 2.19 3.20 19.46
N ASP A 206 3.39 3.71 19.23
CA ASP A 206 3.58 4.82 18.28
C ASP A 206 3.20 4.46 16.85
N LYS A 207 3.36 3.18 16.47
CA LYS A 207 2.97 2.72 15.13
C LYS A 207 1.46 2.57 15.00
N ILE A 208 0.81 2.15 16.08
CA ILE A 208 -0.65 2.14 16.15
C ILE A 208 -1.17 3.56 16.03
N ARG A 209 -0.61 4.50 16.82
CA ARG A 209 -0.97 5.93 16.75
C ARG A 209 -0.81 6.50 15.36
N GLN A 210 0.31 6.22 14.68
CA GLN A 210 0.57 6.67 13.31
C GLN A 210 -0.48 6.16 12.31
N GLU A 211 -0.93 4.91 12.40
CA GLU A 211 -1.98 4.40 11.51
C GLU A 211 -3.36 4.98 11.84
N ILE A 212 -3.68 5.11 13.13
CA ILE A 212 -4.96 5.70 13.57
C ILE A 212 -5.04 7.20 13.20
N SER A 213 -3.95 7.96 13.33
CA SER A 213 -3.94 9.39 12.96
C SER A 213 -4.21 9.62 11.46
N LYS A 214 -3.86 8.66 10.61
CA LYS A 214 -4.17 8.74 9.17
C LYS A 214 -5.67 8.59 8.86
N ILE A 215 -6.46 8.03 9.78
CA ILE A 215 -7.91 7.84 9.56
C ILE A 215 -8.60 9.19 9.29
N SER A 216 -8.23 10.25 10.00
CA SER A 216 -8.82 11.58 9.83
C SER A 216 -8.61 12.19 8.44
N GLN A 217 -7.61 11.70 7.71
CA GLN A 217 -7.26 12.15 6.35
C GLN A 217 -7.94 11.32 5.25
N MET A 218 -8.63 10.23 5.63
CA MET A 218 -9.32 9.36 4.69
C MET A 218 -10.67 9.95 4.27
N SER A 219 -11.23 9.45 3.16
CA SER A 219 -12.49 9.97 2.57
C SER A 219 -13.70 9.80 3.51
N HIS A 220 -13.76 8.70 4.27
CA HIS A 220 -14.91 8.36 5.13
C HIS A 220 -14.47 7.95 6.55
N PRO A 221 -13.85 8.84 7.34
CA PRO A 221 -13.20 8.49 8.62
C PRO A 221 -14.19 7.89 9.65
N LYS A 222 -15.47 8.21 9.53
CA LYS A 222 -16.52 7.70 10.44
C LYS A 222 -16.58 6.17 10.45
N ASN A 223 -16.29 5.50 9.33
CA ASN A 223 -16.38 4.04 9.25
C ASN A 223 -15.36 3.35 10.16
N SER A 224 -14.10 3.80 10.14
CA SER A 224 -13.08 3.27 11.05
C SER A 224 -13.36 3.64 12.50
N TYR A 225 -13.81 4.87 12.78
CA TYR A 225 -14.14 5.28 14.16
C TYR A 225 -15.32 4.50 14.72
N ASN A 226 -16.35 4.21 13.92
CA ASN A 226 -17.47 3.37 14.33
C ASN A 226 -17.00 1.95 14.64
N PHE A 227 -16.18 1.37 13.76
CA PHE A 227 -15.59 0.05 14.01
C PHE A 227 -14.82 0.00 15.34
N ILE A 228 -13.96 1.00 15.58
CA ILE A 228 -13.20 1.11 16.84
C ILE A 228 -14.14 1.22 18.04
N LYS A 229 -15.20 2.02 17.93
CA LYS A 229 -16.18 2.22 19.01
C LYS A 229 -16.98 0.96 19.31
N GLU A 230 -17.34 0.19 18.28
CA GLU A 230 -18.14 -1.04 18.39
C GLU A 230 -17.30 -2.23 18.88
N ASN A 231 -15.98 -2.19 18.71
CA ASN A 231 -15.06 -3.26 19.10
C ASN A 231 -14.06 -2.82 20.17
N ARG A 232 -14.57 -2.16 21.23
CA ARG A 232 -13.75 -1.66 22.37
C ARG A 232 -13.01 -2.75 23.13
N GLU A 233 -13.42 -3.99 22.98
CA GLU A 233 -12.74 -5.17 23.55
C GLU A 233 -11.38 -5.45 22.92
N LEU A 234 -11.09 -4.89 21.74
CA LEU A 234 -9.80 -5.05 21.09
C LEU A 234 -8.70 -4.38 21.91
N PHE A 235 -7.78 -5.18 22.44
CA PHE A 235 -6.74 -4.74 23.39
C PHE A 235 -5.91 -3.56 22.87
N PHE A 236 -5.54 -3.58 21.60
CA PHE A 236 -4.69 -2.56 20.98
C PHE A 236 -5.41 -1.20 20.75
N LEU A 237 -6.72 -1.14 20.94
CA LEU A 237 -7.50 0.08 20.77
C LEU A 237 -7.84 0.77 22.10
N LYS A 238 -7.56 0.16 23.25
CA LYS A 238 -7.95 0.68 24.58
C LYS A 238 -7.41 2.08 24.85
N ASP A 239 -6.17 2.34 24.45
CA ASP A 239 -5.50 3.62 24.70
C ASP A 239 -5.91 4.76 23.74
N PHE A 240 -6.78 4.48 22.76
CA PHE A 240 -7.21 5.43 21.72
C PHE A 240 -8.68 5.84 21.84
N LEU A 241 -9.38 5.36 22.86
CA LEU A 241 -10.80 5.61 23.08
C LEU A 241 -11.07 6.67 24.16
N ASN A 242 -10.00 7.26 24.71
CA ASN A 242 -10.08 8.31 25.76
C ASN A 242 -9.87 9.69 25.13
#